data_35ffe6fe83991e63e59ba16b5d62aea5
#
_entry.id   35ffe6fe83991e63e59ba16b5d62aea5
#
_cell.length_a   1.000
_cell.length_b   1.000
_cell.length_c   1.000
_cell.angle_alpha   90.00
_cell.angle_beta   90.00
_cell.angle_gamma   90.00
#
_symmetry.space_group_name_H-M   'P 1'
#
loop_
_entity.id
_entity.type
_entity.pdbx_description
1 polymer ?
#
loop_
_entity_poly.entity_id
_entity_poly.type
_entity_poly.pdbx_seq_one_letter_code
_entity_poly.pdbx_strand_id
1 'polypeptide(L)'
;HQEARRQRQMCIRDSYIVSLNMLAMPWIATGVFVYQSFISDSKMWNIYTIPKAFMVYSLASIITLFFSGFLVDKFTSRKLIPIMNIPLLISMFVLFYYQHEISAFIFLGLVGISNGLANVLGSSTWAEIYGVKFIGSIKALTTAFMVFSTAFGTAVFGLMIDNGFSIENIAFVSGIYIVISLFLLILIRNKLEPIKLRK
;
A
#
# COMPACT_ATOMS: atom_id res chain seq x y z
N HIS A 1 -30.81 -0.21 -20.85
CA HIS A 1 -30.07 -1.46 -20.56
C HIS A 1 -28.58 -1.39 -20.97
N GLN A 2 -28.22 -0.74 -22.07
CA GLN A 2 -26.82 -0.58 -22.52
C GLN A 2 -26.01 0.38 -21.61
N GLU A 3 -26.59 1.49 -21.17
CA GLU A 3 -25.94 2.42 -20.26
C GLU A 3 -25.66 1.79 -18.89
N ALA A 4 -26.59 1.03 -18.33
CA ALA A 4 -26.41 0.32 -17.07
C ALA A 4 -25.31 -0.77 -17.16
N ARG A 5 -25.16 -1.43 -18.33
CA ARG A 5 -24.06 -2.37 -18.58
C ARG A 5 -22.72 -1.65 -18.69
N ARG A 6 -22.64 -0.51 -19.38
CA ARG A 6 -21.41 0.31 -19.49
C ARG A 6 -20.99 0.86 -18.13
N GLN A 7 -21.93 1.35 -17.31
CA GLN A 7 -21.64 1.81 -15.95
C GLN A 7 -21.14 0.68 -15.05
N ARG A 8 -21.75 -0.53 -15.11
CA ARG A 8 -21.23 -1.70 -14.37
C ARG A 8 -19.81 -2.09 -14.79
N GLN A 9 -19.52 -2.12 -16.10
CA GLN A 9 -18.19 -2.47 -16.59
C GLN A 9 -17.13 -1.42 -16.22
N MET A 10 -17.48 -0.12 -16.23
CA MET A 10 -16.57 0.94 -15.76
C MET A 10 -16.29 0.82 -14.26
N CYS A 11 -17.32 0.60 -13.43
CA CYS A 11 -17.14 0.40 -11.99
C CYS A 11 -16.27 -0.81 -11.67
N ILE A 12 -16.40 -1.92 -12.38
CA ILE A 12 -15.61 -3.13 -12.17
C ILE A 12 -14.14 -2.87 -12.50
N ARG A 13 -13.84 -2.26 -13.64
CA ARG A 13 -12.46 -1.94 -14.06
C ARG A 13 -11.79 -1.00 -13.09
N ASP A 14 -12.49 0.03 -12.64
CA ASP A 14 -11.96 1.04 -11.73
C ASP A 14 -11.69 0.43 -10.34
N SER A 15 -12.50 -0.53 -9.92
CA SER A 15 -12.27 -1.29 -8.69
C SER A 15 -11.01 -2.15 -8.73
N TYR A 16 -10.68 -2.75 -9.88
CA TYR A 16 -9.42 -3.50 -10.02
C TYR A 16 -8.19 -2.59 -9.87
N ILE A 17 -8.24 -1.38 -10.44
CA ILE A 17 -7.12 -0.43 -10.33
C ILE A 17 -6.97 0.08 -8.89
N VAL A 18 -8.09 0.39 -8.21
CA VAL A 18 -8.07 0.74 -6.77
C VAL A 18 -7.52 -0.41 -5.94
N SER A 19 -7.95 -1.65 -6.20
CA SER A 19 -7.44 -2.84 -5.53
C SER A 19 -5.93 -3.01 -5.76
N LEU A 20 -5.46 -2.87 -7.00
CA LEU A 20 -4.04 -2.97 -7.34
C LEU A 20 -3.19 -1.98 -6.52
N ASN A 21 -3.68 -0.74 -6.37
CA ASN A 21 -3.00 0.26 -5.56
C ASN A 21 -3.03 -0.09 -4.07
N MET A 22 -4.15 -0.60 -3.55
CA MET A 22 -4.29 -1.02 -2.15
C MET A 22 -3.44 -2.26 -1.81
N LEU A 23 -3.17 -3.13 -2.78
CA LEU A 23 -2.36 -4.33 -2.59
C LEU A 23 -0.86 -4.02 -2.48
N ALA A 24 -0.40 -2.83 -2.89
CA ALA A 24 1.01 -2.44 -2.80
C ALA A 24 1.55 -2.56 -1.37
N MET A 25 0.83 -2.02 -0.40
CA MET A 25 1.26 -2.03 1.00
C MET A 25 1.38 -3.45 1.57
N PRO A 26 0.38 -4.36 1.47
CA PRO A 26 0.47 -5.70 2.03
C PRO A 26 1.64 -6.50 1.47
N TRP A 27 1.86 -6.55 0.15
CA TRP A 27 2.92 -7.40 -0.38
C TRP A 27 4.32 -6.84 -0.14
N ILE A 28 4.52 -5.54 -0.24
CA ILE A 28 5.82 -4.91 -0.01
C ILE A 28 6.20 -4.96 1.48
N ALA A 29 5.29 -4.56 2.37
CA ALA A 29 5.55 -4.57 3.80
C ALA A 29 5.82 -5.98 4.32
N THR A 30 5.07 -6.99 3.85
CA THR A 30 5.30 -8.37 4.26
C THR A 30 6.65 -8.88 3.74
N GLY A 31 7.01 -8.60 2.49
CA GLY A 31 8.32 -8.92 1.96
C GLY A 31 9.45 -8.31 2.78
N VAL A 32 9.33 -7.03 3.12
CA VAL A 32 10.31 -6.33 3.99
C VAL A 32 10.40 -6.98 5.37
N PHE A 33 9.27 -7.31 5.99
CA PHE A 33 9.26 -7.87 7.35
C PHE A 33 9.79 -9.29 7.42
N VAL A 34 9.49 -10.10 6.42
CA VAL A 34 9.99 -11.48 6.35
C VAL A 34 11.49 -11.51 6.08
N TYR A 35 11.97 -10.68 5.15
CA TYR A 35 13.38 -10.65 4.74
C TYR A 35 14.19 -9.54 5.41
N GLN A 36 13.77 -9.06 6.59
CA GLN A 36 14.45 -7.99 7.33
C GLN A 36 15.92 -8.29 7.66
N SER A 37 16.26 -9.56 7.94
CA SER A 37 17.64 -9.97 8.21
C SER A 37 18.49 -9.80 6.95
N PHE A 38 17.99 -10.26 5.79
CA PHE A 38 18.66 -10.07 4.51
C PHE A 38 18.89 -8.59 4.18
N ILE A 39 17.89 -7.73 4.47
CA ILE A 39 18.00 -6.28 4.29
C ILE A 39 19.11 -5.72 5.18
N SER A 40 19.14 -6.10 6.48
CA SER A 40 20.15 -5.66 7.44
C SER A 40 21.55 -6.06 7.02
N ASP A 41 21.72 -7.33 6.62
CA ASP A 41 23.02 -7.87 6.21
C ASP A 41 23.50 -7.23 4.90
N SER A 42 22.62 -7.07 3.91
CA SER A 42 22.94 -6.42 2.64
C SER A 42 23.36 -4.96 2.80
N LYS A 43 22.80 -4.26 3.77
CA LYS A 43 23.11 -2.86 4.09
C LYS A 43 24.23 -2.70 5.11
N MET A 44 24.76 -3.81 5.63
CA MET A 44 25.77 -3.83 6.71
C MET A 44 25.33 -3.03 7.96
N TRP A 45 24.03 -3.06 8.26
CA TRP A 45 23.49 -2.41 9.46
C TRP A 45 23.75 -3.27 10.69
N ASN A 46 23.87 -2.62 11.86
CA ASN A 46 23.96 -3.34 13.12
C ASN A 46 22.70 -4.18 13.35
N ILE A 47 22.86 -5.39 13.93
CA ILE A 47 21.77 -6.34 14.19
C ILE A 47 20.62 -5.73 15.01
N TYR A 48 20.91 -4.73 15.83
CA TYR A 48 19.92 -4.03 16.65
C TYR A 48 19.24 -2.85 15.95
N THR A 49 19.66 -2.49 14.74
CA THR A 49 19.13 -1.33 14.01
C THR A 49 17.68 -1.56 13.57
N ILE A 50 17.39 -2.68 12.95
CA ILE A 50 16.04 -3.04 12.52
C ILE A 50 15.05 -3.13 13.69
N PRO A 51 15.33 -3.87 14.79
CA PRO A 51 14.46 -3.89 15.97
C PRO A 51 14.15 -2.50 16.54
N LYS A 52 15.14 -1.61 16.61
CA LYS A 52 14.92 -0.23 17.05
C LYS A 52 14.09 0.58 16.06
N ALA A 53 14.30 0.40 14.77
CA ALA A 53 13.56 1.08 13.72
C ALA A 53 12.08 0.62 13.67
N PHE A 54 11.75 -0.59 14.11
CA PHE A 54 10.37 -1.04 14.31
C PHE A 54 9.60 -0.23 15.36
N MET A 55 10.28 0.34 16.35
CA MET A 55 9.63 1.27 17.30
C MET A 55 9.15 2.53 16.57
N VAL A 56 9.98 3.06 15.66
CA VAL A 56 9.61 4.22 14.83
C VAL A 56 8.48 3.87 13.87
N TYR A 57 8.52 2.69 13.23
CA TYR A 57 7.42 2.17 12.41
C TYR A 57 6.09 2.13 13.16
N SER A 58 6.09 1.53 14.35
CA SER A 58 4.88 1.38 15.16
C SER A 58 4.32 2.73 15.60
N LEU A 59 5.18 3.63 16.07
CA LEU A 59 4.78 4.96 16.49
C LEU A 59 4.23 5.77 15.32
N ALA A 60 4.92 5.77 14.18
CA ALA A 60 4.48 6.45 12.96
C ALA A 60 3.13 5.90 12.46
N SER A 61 2.95 4.57 12.49
CA SER A 61 1.70 3.91 12.08
C SER A 61 0.52 4.32 12.97
N ILE A 62 0.71 4.32 14.31
CA ILE A 62 -0.35 4.69 15.26
C ILE A 62 -0.72 6.18 15.09
N ILE A 63 0.26 7.07 15.05
CA ILE A 63 0.02 8.51 14.88
C ILE A 63 -0.73 8.75 13.56
N THR A 64 -0.27 8.15 12.47
CA THR A 64 -0.89 8.32 11.17
C THR A 64 -2.30 7.73 11.11
N LEU A 65 -2.55 6.62 11.79
CA LEU A 65 -3.88 6.01 11.87
C LEU A 65 -4.90 6.98 12.51
N PHE A 66 -4.53 7.66 13.60
CA PHE A 66 -5.39 8.68 14.22
C PHE A 66 -5.63 9.88 13.30
N PHE A 67 -4.57 10.43 12.71
CA PHE A 67 -4.70 11.59 11.81
C PHE A 67 -5.44 11.26 10.52
N SER A 68 -5.32 10.05 9.99
CA SER A 68 -5.99 9.65 8.75
C SER A 68 -7.51 9.59 8.89
N GLY A 69 -8.05 9.30 10.08
CA GLY A 69 -9.47 9.43 10.36
C GLY A 69 -9.98 10.85 10.10
N PHE A 70 -9.34 11.85 10.71
CA PHE A 70 -9.69 13.26 10.49
C PHE A 70 -9.52 13.69 9.01
N LEU A 71 -8.49 13.18 8.32
CA LEU A 71 -8.29 13.48 6.90
C LEU A 71 -9.43 12.92 6.04
N VAL A 72 -9.88 11.71 6.29
CA VAL A 72 -10.98 11.08 5.55
C VAL A 72 -12.28 11.84 5.75
N ASP A 73 -12.57 12.27 6.98
CA ASP A 73 -13.76 13.05 7.28
C ASP A 73 -13.77 14.39 6.53
N LYS A 74 -12.58 15.01 6.35
CA LYS A 74 -12.45 16.31 5.69
C LYS A 74 -12.36 16.23 4.17
N PHE A 75 -11.63 15.23 3.61
CA PHE A 75 -11.24 15.22 2.20
C PHE A 75 -11.82 14.09 1.36
N THR A 76 -12.59 13.19 1.93
CA THR A 76 -13.05 11.93 1.31
C THR A 76 -11.93 10.93 1.00
N SER A 77 -12.15 9.64 1.26
CA SER A 77 -11.11 8.61 1.10
C SER A 77 -10.65 8.46 -0.35
N ARG A 78 -11.54 8.64 -1.34
CA ARG A 78 -11.18 8.56 -2.77
C ARG A 78 -10.12 9.57 -3.22
N LYS A 79 -10.09 10.75 -2.61
CA LYS A 79 -9.07 11.75 -2.91
C LYS A 79 -7.74 11.43 -2.24
N LEU A 80 -7.78 10.68 -1.14
CA LEU A 80 -6.62 10.34 -0.32
C LEU A 80 -5.93 9.04 -0.75
N ILE A 81 -6.60 8.14 -1.50
CA ILE A 81 -6.01 6.87 -1.94
C ILE A 81 -4.62 7.04 -2.59
N PRO A 82 -4.39 7.99 -3.52
CA PRO A 82 -3.06 8.14 -4.11
C PRO A 82 -2.00 8.51 -3.08
N ILE A 83 -2.39 9.26 -2.04
CA ILE A 83 -1.47 9.74 -0.99
C ILE A 83 -0.96 8.58 -0.14
N MET A 84 -1.74 7.51 0.00
CA MET A 84 -1.42 6.35 0.82
C MET A 84 -0.08 5.70 0.46
N ASN A 85 0.22 5.58 -0.82
CA ASN A 85 1.41 4.90 -1.33
C ASN A 85 2.60 5.84 -1.60
N ILE A 86 2.45 7.16 -1.44
CA ILE A 86 3.56 8.10 -1.59
C ILE A 86 4.65 7.86 -0.54
N PRO A 87 4.34 7.73 0.78
CA PRO A 87 5.37 7.43 1.76
C PRO A 87 6.05 6.07 1.50
N LEU A 88 5.28 5.07 1.01
CA LEU A 88 5.82 3.77 0.63
C LEU A 88 6.80 3.88 -0.54
N LEU A 89 6.49 4.69 -1.55
CA LEU A 89 7.39 4.95 -2.68
C LEU A 89 8.69 5.61 -2.20
N ILE A 90 8.57 6.63 -1.35
CA ILE A 90 9.74 7.31 -0.78
C ILE A 90 10.57 6.34 0.06
N SER A 91 9.93 5.43 0.80
CA SER A 91 10.64 4.42 1.60
C SER A 91 11.46 3.47 0.72
N MET A 92 10.90 3.03 -0.44
CA MET A 92 11.65 2.21 -1.40
C MET A 92 12.83 2.98 -2.00
N PHE A 93 12.67 4.27 -2.28
CA PHE A 93 13.76 5.13 -2.74
C PHE A 93 14.86 5.29 -1.68
N VAL A 94 14.50 5.45 -0.40
CA VAL A 94 15.45 5.50 0.72
C VAL A 94 16.21 4.18 0.83
N LEU A 95 15.52 3.05 0.74
CA LEU A 95 16.14 1.72 0.78
C LEU A 95 17.07 1.48 -0.41
N PHE A 96 16.71 1.99 -1.60
CA PHE A 96 17.52 1.88 -2.80
C PHE A 96 18.84 2.67 -2.71
N TYR A 97 18.77 3.93 -2.24
CA TYR A 97 19.88 4.88 -2.39
C TYR A 97 20.81 4.97 -1.19
N TYR A 98 20.27 4.82 0.03
CA TYR A 98 21.03 5.06 1.24
C TYR A 98 21.52 3.77 1.91
N GLN A 99 22.78 3.79 2.37
CA GLN A 99 23.43 2.65 3.06
C GLN A 99 23.52 2.86 4.58
N HIS A 100 23.47 4.12 5.04
CA HIS A 100 23.70 4.48 6.44
C HIS A 100 22.58 3.96 7.36
N GLU A 101 22.92 3.54 8.60
CA GLU A 101 21.95 2.98 9.56
C GLU A 101 20.75 3.89 9.86
N ILE A 102 20.92 5.22 9.82
CA ILE A 102 19.82 6.18 10.00
C ILE A 102 18.73 5.97 8.93
N SER A 103 19.09 5.51 7.75
CA SER A 103 18.11 5.24 6.70
C SER A 103 17.11 4.15 7.06
N ALA A 104 17.47 3.20 7.93
CA ALA A 104 16.55 2.18 8.44
C ALA A 104 15.36 2.79 9.21
N PHE A 105 15.63 3.81 10.02
CA PHE A 105 14.61 4.51 10.80
C PHE A 105 13.68 5.32 9.89
N ILE A 106 14.25 6.02 8.90
CA ILE A 106 13.46 6.78 7.90
C ILE A 106 12.63 5.84 7.05
N PHE A 107 13.24 4.76 6.56
CA PHE A 107 12.60 3.73 5.76
C PHE A 107 11.40 3.11 6.47
N LEU A 108 11.61 2.54 7.66
CA LEU A 108 10.54 1.91 8.43
C LEU A 108 9.51 2.92 8.94
N GLY A 109 9.91 4.14 9.29
CA GLY A 109 8.99 5.22 9.62
C GLY A 109 8.03 5.55 8.49
N LEU A 110 8.53 5.67 7.25
CA LEU A 110 7.71 5.92 6.06
C LEU A 110 6.78 4.73 5.73
N VAL A 111 7.27 3.49 5.90
CA VAL A 111 6.42 2.29 5.78
C VAL A 111 5.29 2.33 6.83
N GLY A 112 5.59 2.76 8.07
CA GLY A 112 4.61 2.95 9.13
C GLY A 112 3.54 3.99 8.78
N ILE A 113 3.93 5.13 8.21
CA ILE A 113 3.00 6.16 7.74
C ILE A 113 2.05 5.58 6.67
N SER A 114 2.60 4.87 5.68
CA SER A 114 1.80 4.24 4.64
C SER A 114 0.85 3.19 5.21
N ASN A 115 1.29 2.41 6.20
CA ASN A 115 0.46 1.42 6.88
C ASN A 115 -0.72 2.06 7.64
N GLY A 116 -0.47 3.15 8.38
CA GLY A 116 -1.51 3.89 9.07
C GLY A 116 -2.59 4.42 8.12
N LEU A 117 -2.19 5.01 6.98
CA LEU A 117 -3.10 5.45 5.92
C LEU A 117 -3.87 4.27 5.31
N ALA A 118 -3.19 3.16 4.99
CA ALA A 118 -3.79 2.00 4.35
C ALA A 118 -4.91 1.37 5.19
N ASN A 119 -4.74 1.31 6.51
CA ASN A 119 -5.74 0.74 7.43
C ASN A 119 -7.06 1.52 7.41
N VAL A 120 -7.02 2.85 7.37
CA VAL A 120 -8.23 3.68 7.35
C VAL A 120 -8.80 3.76 5.94
N LEU A 121 -7.97 4.08 4.95
CA LEU A 121 -8.41 4.26 3.57
C LEU A 121 -8.91 2.95 2.95
N GLY A 122 -8.32 1.81 3.33
CA GLY A 122 -8.73 0.49 2.85
C GLY A 122 -10.18 0.14 3.16
N SER A 123 -10.71 0.58 4.30
CA SER A 123 -12.12 0.34 4.66
C SER A 123 -13.05 1.45 4.19
N SER A 124 -12.67 2.71 4.37
CA SER A 124 -13.52 3.87 4.05
C SER A 124 -13.76 4.04 2.56
N THR A 125 -12.76 3.74 1.72
CA THR A 125 -12.90 3.86 0.27
C THR A 125 -13.97 2.93 -0.29
N TRP A 126 -14.02 1.68 0.16
CA TRP A 126 -15.03 0.74 -0.31
C TRP A 126 -16.43 1.12 0.16
N ALA A 127 -16.55 1.67 1.37
CA ALA A 127 -17.83 2.20 1.85
C ALA A 127 -18.32 3.39 1.01
N GLU A 128 -17.40 4.26 0.57
CA GLU A 128 -17.75 5.41 -0.30
C GLU A 128 -18.12 4.99 -1.74
N ILE A 129 -17.46 3.97 -2.29
CA ILE A 129 -17.70 3.53 -3.67
C ILE A 129 -18.98 2.72 -3.78
N TYR A 130 -19.19 1.77 -2.88
CA TYR A 130 -20.27 0.78 -2.99
C TYR A 130 -21.41 0.97 -1.98
N GLY A 131 -21.26 1.90 -1.04
CA GLY A 131 -22.20 2.10 0.05
C GLY A 131 -22.09 1.03 1.14
N VAL A 132 -22.78 1.27 2.26
CA VAL A 132 -22.70 0.42 3.45
C VAL A 132 -23.45 -0.91 3.34
N LYS A 133 -24.42 -1.01 2.42
CA LYS A 133 -25.32 -2.18 2.31
C LYS A 133 -24.58 -3.50 2.00
N PHE A 134 -23.51 -3.44 1.20
CA PHE A 134 -22.75 -4.61 0.75
C PHE A 134 -21.31 -4.63 1.27
N ILE A 135 -20.99 -3.75 2.23
CA ILE A 135 -19.62 -3.55 2.71
C ILE A 135 -19.00 -4.83 3.29
N GLY A 136 -19.79 -5.69 3.94
CA GLY A 136 -19.32 -6.95 4.50
C GLY A 136 -18.75 -7.90 3.43
N SER A 137 -19.49 -8.13 2.35
CA SER A 137 -19.05 -9.01 1.26
C SER A 137 -17.85 -8.44 0.52
N ILE A 138 -17.83 -7.11 0.30
CA ILE A 138 -16.72 -6.44 -0.38
C ILE A 138 -15.46 -6.51 0.49
N LYS A 139 -15.60 -6.27 1.80
CA LYS A 139 -14.49 -6.33 2.74
C LYS A 139 -13.93 -7.74 2.86
N ALA A 140 -14.78 -8.78 2.88
CA ALA A 140 -14.33 -10.17 2.86
C ALA A 140 -13.49 -10.48 1.62
N LEU A 141 -13.94 -10.08 0.43
CA LEU A 141 -13.21 -10.28 -0.82
C LEU A 141 -11.88 -9.50 -0.85
N THR A 142 -11.89 -8.23 -0.48
CA THR A 142 -10.68 -7.41 -0.45
C THR A 142 -9.67 -7.91 0.58
N THR A 143 -10.13 -8.38 1.74
CA THR A 143 -9.27 -9.00 2.75
C THR A 143 -8.63 -10.29 2.22
N ALA A 144 -9.39 -11.14 1.49
CA ALA A 144 -8.84 -12.31 0.84
C ALA A 144 -7.72 -11.94 -0.17
N PHE A 145 -7.93 -10.91 -0.99
CA PHE A 145 -6.89 -10.41 -1.89
C PHE A 145 -5.68 -9.85 -1.13
N MET A 146 -5.88 -9.17 -0.01
CA MET A 146 -4.77 -8.68 0.82
C MET A 146 -3.95 -9.84 1.38
N VAL A 147 -4.58 -10.90 1.88
CA VAL A 147 -3.88 -12.10 2.37
C VAL A 147 -3.11 -12.79 1.24
N PHE A 148 -3.74 -12.93 0.06
CA PHE A 148 -3.03 -13.46 -1.10
C PHE A 148 -1.83 -12.57 -1.49
N SER A 149 -1.98 -11.26 -1.42
CA SER A 149 -0.92 -10.30 -1.71
C SER A 149 0.26 -10.42 -0.74
N THR A 150 0.02 -10.71 0.54
CA THR A 150 1.12 -10.96 1.50
C THR A 150 1.91 -12.21 1.16
N ALA A 151 1.23 -13.31 0.79
CA ALA A 151 1.88 -14.54 0.34
C ALA A 151 2.67 -14.30 -0.97
N PHE A 152 2.08 -13.56 -1.91
CA PHE A 152 2.75 -13.18 -3.15
C PHE A 152 4.01 -12.35 -2.88
N GLY A 153 3.95 -11.38 -1.97
CA GLY A 153 5.10 -10.55 -1.57
C GLY A 153 6.25 -11.40 -1.04
N THR A 154 5.96 -12.31 -0.13
CA THR A 154 6.97 -13.23 0.42
C THR A 154 7.60 -14.09 -0.66
N ALA A 155 6.79 -14.64 -1.58
CA ALA A 155 7.29 -15.48 -2.66
C ALA A 155 8.15 -14.69 -3.66
N VAL A 156 7.72 -13.49 -4.05
CA VAL A 156 8.48 -12.64 -5.00
C VAL A 156 9.82 -12.20 -4.41
N PHE A 157 9.84 -11.75 -3.16
CA PHE A 157 11.09 -11.37 -2.49
C PHE A 157 12.03 -12.58 -2.39
N GLY A 158 11.52 -13.75 -1.97
CA GLY A 158 12.31 -14.98 -1.89
C GLY A 158 12.90 -15.38 -3.22
N LEU A 159 12.09 -15.44 -4.28
CA LEU A 159 12.56 -15.77 -5.62
C LEU A 159 13.61 -14.78 -6.13
N MET A 160 13.48 -13.50 -5.86
CA MET A 160 14.49 -12.51 -6.26
C MET A 160 15.79 -12.73 -5.49
N ILE A 161 15.72 -12.97 -4.18
CA ILE A 161 16.90 -13.23 -3.34
C ILE A 161 17.60 -14.53 -3.78
N ASP A 162 16.85 -15.60 -4.01
CA ASP A 162 17.40 -16.90 -4.45
C ASP A 162 18.07 -16.81 -5.84
N ASN A 163 17.61 -15.89 -6.69
CA ASN A 163 18.27 -15.60 -7.98
C ASN A 163 19.41 -14.57 -7.88
N GLY A 164 19.84 -14.21 -6.67
CA GLY A 164 20.98 -13.33 -6.44
C GLY A 164 20.72 -11.84 -6.67
N PHE A 165 19.45 -11.41 -6.69
CA PHE A 165 19.13 -9.98 -6.76
C PHE A 165 19.48 -9.28 -5.45
N SER A 166 20.12 -8.11 -5.57
CA SER A 166 20.42 -7.27 -4.42
C SER A 166 19.16 -6.61 -3.85
N ILE A 167 19.25 -6.12 -2.61
CA ILE A 167 18.12 -5.41 -1.99
C ILE A 167 17.75 -4.13 -2.76
N GLU A 168 18.72 -3.50 -3.41
CA GLU A 168 18.47 -2.34 -4.27
C GLU A 168 17.58 -2.71 -5.46
N ASN A 169 17.83 -3.85 -6.10
CA ASN A 169 17.00 -4.32 -7.22
C ASN A 169 15.57 -4.62 -6.75
N ILE A 170 15.41 -5.22 -5.58
CA ILE A 170 14.10 -5.49 -4.98
C ILE A 170 13.35 -4.20 -4.67
N ALA A 171 14.05 -3.22 -4.07
CA ALA A 171 13.48 -1.89 -3.81
C ALA A 171 13.08 -1.17 -5.10
N PHE A 172 13.89 -1.28 -6.15
CA PHE A 172 13.62 -0.68 -7.46
C PHE A 172 12.37 -1.28 -8.12
N VAL A 173 12.26 -2.62 -8.16
CA VAL A 173 11.09 -3.32 -8.73
C VAL A 173 9.83 -2.97 -7.93
N SER A 174 9.91 -2.94 -6.61
CA SER A 174 8.81 -2.51 -5.73
C SER A 174 8.41 -1.06 -6.00
N GLY A 175 9.38 -0.18 -6.19
CA GLY A 175 9.16 1.23 -6.55
C GLY A 175 8.46 1.37 -7.90
N ILE A 176 8.89 0.62 -8.93
CA ILE A 176 8.23 0.61 -10.25
C ILE A 176 6.77 0.19 -10.12
N TYR A 177 6.48 -0.87 -9.37
CA TYR A 177 5.10 -1.30 -9.13
C TYR A 177 4.24 -0.18 -8.53
N ILE A 178 4.77 0.51 -7.49
CA ILE A 178 4.06 1.61 -6.85
C ILE A 178 3.80 2.74 -7.85
N VAL A 179 4.80 3.13 -8.64
CA VAL A 179 4.68 4.19 -9.66
C VAL A 179 3.61 3.84 -10.69
N ILE A 180 3.63 2.61 -11.22
CA ILE A 180 2.62 2.14 -12.19
C ILE A 180 1.23 2.16 -11.55
N SER A 181 1.07 1.65 -10.34
CA SER A 181 -0.22 1.61 -9.64
C SER A 181 -0.76 3.01 -9.36
N LEU A 182 0.10 3.96 -8.95
CA LEU A 182 -0.26 5.36 -8.76
C LEU A 182 -0.64 6.05 -10.08
N PHE A 183 0.12 5.82 -11.14
CA PHE A 183 -0.18 6.38 -12.46
C PHE A 183 -1.54 5.92 -12.97
N LEU A 184 -1.82 4.61 -12.90
CA LEU A 184 -3.13 4.05 -13.27
C LEU A 184 -4.26 4.65 -12.42
N LEU A 185 -4.04 4.81 -11.12
CA LEU A 185 -5.02 5.38 -10.20
C LEU A 185 -5.31 6.85 -10.52
N ILE A 186 -4.29 7.65 -10.84
CA ILE A 186 -4.46 9.07 -11.21
C ILE A 186 -5.27 9.19 -12.50
N LEU A 187 -5.05 8.31 -13.48
CA LEU A 187 -5.80 8.31 -14.75
C LEU A 187 -7.31 8.07 -14.56
N ILE A 188 -7.69 7.26 -13.56
CA ILE A 188 -9.11 6.96 -13.31
C ILE A 188 -9.73 7.86 -12.23
N ARG A 189 -8.93 8.64 -11.50
CA ARG A 189 -9.38 9.45 -10.36
C ARG A 189 -10.62 10.30 -10.67
N ASN A 190 -10.66 10.93 -11.84
CA ASN A 190 -11.77 11.78 -12.27
C ASN A 190 -13.06 11.00 -12.60
N LYS A 191 -12.96 9.67 -12.74
CA LYS A 191 -14.08 8.76 -13.04
C LYS A 191 -14.63 8.05 -11.81
N LEU A 192 -13.94 8.16 -10.67
CA LEU A 192 -14.38 7.57 -9.40
C LEU A 192 -15.50 8.42 -8.75
N GLU A 193 -16.59 8.67 -9.47
CA GLU A 193 -17.77 9.31 -8.90
C GLU A 193 -18.59 8.32 -8.04
N PRO A 194 -19.25 8.80 -6.94
CA PRO A 194 -20.11 7.95 -6.16
C PRO A 194 -21.26 7.44 -7.02
N ILE A 195 -21.57 6.15 -6.91
CA ILE A 195 -22.81 5.61 -7.49
C ILE A 195 -23.95 6.35 -6.79
N LYS A 196 -24.54 7.36 -7.47
CA LYS A 196 -25.81 7.94 -7.04
C LYS A 196 -26.84 6.84 -7.14
N LEU A 197 -27.16 6.18 -6.03
CA LEU A 197 -28.34 5.35 -5.93
C LEU A 197 -29.53 6.26 -6.24
N ARG A 198 -30.07 6.18 -7.44
CA ARG A 198 -31.36 6.78 -7.76
C ARG A 198 -32.37 6.20 -6.75
N LYS A 199 -32.91 7.10 -5.92
CA LYS A 199 -34.06 6.82 -5.07
C LYS A 199 -35.25 6.41 -5.90
#